data_0b954742136e49f146300b320dd6ff97
#
_entry.id   0b954742136e49f146300b320dd6ff97
#
_cell.length_a   1.000
_cell.length_b   1.000
_cell.length_c   1.000
_cell.angle_alpha   90.00
_cell.angle_beta   90.00
_cell.angle_gamma   90.00
#
_symmetry.space_group_name_H-M   'P 1'
#
loop_
_entity.id
_entity.type
_entity.pdbx_description
1 polymer ?
#
loop_
_entity_poly.entity_id
_entity_poly.type
_entity_poly.pdbx_seq_one_letter_code
_entity_poly.pdbx_strand_id
1 'polypeptide(L)'
;IRGFRIELEEIENRLLEYEGVKEAVVVAKEDKEDKERSKYLCAYIVSNNKIGRNELKNYLLKDLPEYMIPLNFVNIEKIPLTSNGKVDRKILQNREDLINIYEECEKPRNSMEEVMIEVFKEVLGVENLGINHSFFDLGGDSIKAIGLISKLKKHGYKLEIKDLFKYNTIKDISNRITLEENSIIN
;
A
#
# COMPACT_ATOMS: atom_id res chain seq x y z
N ILE A 1 -7.02 10.52 15.34
CA ILE A 1 -5.86 10.48 14.42
C ILE A 1 -5.90 11.76 13.59
N ARG A 2 -4.82 12.50 13.52
CA ARG A 2 -4.74 13.81 12.84
C ARG A 2 -5.84 14.82 13.26
N GLY A 3 -6.23 14.82 14.56
CA GLY A 3 -7.29 15.69 15.08
C GLY A 3 -8.74 15.27 14.76
N PHE A 4 -8.94 14.15 14.06
CA PHE A 4 -10.25 13.58 13.78
C PHE A 4 -10.63 12.51 14.80
N ARG A 5 -11.86 12.53 15.27
CA ARG A 5 -12.45 11.41 16.00
C ARG A 5 -12.86 10.34 14.99
N ILE A 6 -12.26 9.15 15.11
CA ILE A 6 -12.51 8.02 14.21
C ILE A 6 -13.23 6.94 15.00
N GLU A 7 -14.38 6.54 14.49
CA GLU A 7 -15.14 5.41 15.00
C GLU A 7 -14.61 4.11 14.32
N LEU A 8 -13.77 3.37 15.04
CA LEU A 8 -13.17 2.14 14.49
C LEU A 8 -14.21 1.09 14.13
N GLU A 9 -15.30 1.01 14.91
CA GLU A 9 -16.40 0.07 14.66
C GLU A 9 -17.13 0.34 13.34
N GLU A 10 -17.21 1.58 12.90
CA GLU A 10 -17.79 1.92 11.61
C GLU A 10 -17.00 1.31 10.46
N ILE A 11 -15.66 1.39 10.54
CA ILE A 11 -14.77 0.79 9.55
C ILE A 11 -14.88 -0.74 9.58
N GLU A 12 -14.89 -1.33 10.79
CA GLU A 12 -15.05 -2.78 10.97
C GLU A 12 -16.36 -3.27 10.36
N ASN A 13 -17.47 -2.59 10.62
CA ASN A 13 -18.78 -2.93 10.10
C ASN A 13 -18.82 -2.86 8.56
N ARG A 14 -18.19 -1.86 7.97
CA ARG A 14 -18.08 -1.77 6.50
C ARG A 14 -17.25 -2.89 5.92
N LEU A 15 -16.15 -3.25 6.56
CA LEU A 15 -15.33 -4.39 6.12
C LEU A 15 -16.10 -5.71 6.21
N LEU A 16 -16.92 -5.90 7.23
CA LEU A 16 -17.74 -7.12 7.41
C LEU A 16 -18.83 -7.27 6.33
N GLU A 17 -19.28 -6.16 5.72
CA GLU A 17 -20.23 -6.19 4.60
C GLU A 17 -19.57 -6.62 3.28
N TYR A 18 -18.23 -6.61 3.21
CA TYR A 18 -17.52 -7.02 2.01
C TYR A 18 -17.56 -8.54 1.84
N GLU A 19 -17.92 -9.00 0.63
CA GLU A 19 -18.02 -10.42 0.33
C GLU A 19 -16.68 -11.14 0.55
N GLY A 20 -16.69 -12.20 1.35
CA GLY A 20 -15.52 -12.98 1.69
C GLY A 20 -14.83 -12.59 3.00
N VAL A 21 -15.14 -11.45 3.60
CA VAL A 21 -14.67 -11.08 4.94
C VAL A 21 -15.53 -11.77 6.01
N LYS A 22 -14.89 -12.53 6.89
CA LYS A 22 -15.55 -13.22 8.02
C LYS A 22 -15.47 -12.41 9.29
N GLU A 23 -14.29 -11.86 9.57
CA GLU A 23 -14.02 -11.05 10.76
C GLU A 23 -13.14 -9.88 10.37
N ALA A 24 -13.34 -8.76 11.02
CA ALA A 24 -12.53 -7.55 10.83
C ALA A 24 -12.34 -6.83 12.16
N VAL A 25 -11.12 -6.46 12.47
CA VAL A 25 -10.76 -5.65 13.64
C VAL A 25 -9.84 -4.54 13.19
N VAL A 26 -10.15 -3.31 13.55
CA VAL A 26 -9.33 -2.13 13.25
C VAL A 26 -8.70 -1.59 14.52
N VAL A 27 -7.41 -1.37 14.50
CA VAL A 27 -6.66 -0.78 15.62
C VAL A 27 -5.86 0.43 15.15
N ALA A 28 -5.66 1.37 16.07
CA ALA A 28 -4.71 2.46 15.87
C ALA A 28 -3.32 2.00 16.32
N LYS A 29 -2.33 2.17 15.46
CA LYS A 29 -0.92 1.91 15.73
C LYS A 29 -0.12 3.19 15.73
N GLU A 30 0.98 3.20 16.47
CA GLU A 30 1.97 4.29 16.47
C GLU A 30 3.15 3.90 15.59
N ASP A 31 3.62 4.84 14.77
CA ASP A 31 4.84 4.63 14.02
C ASP A 31 6.04 4.79 14.98
N LYS A 32 6.82 3.71 15.13
CA LYS A 32 7.99 3.71 16.03
C LYS A 32 9.18 4.51 15.47
N GLU A 33 9.23 4.69 14.17
CA GLU A 33 10.36 5.36 13.49
C GLU A 33 10.15 6.86 13.35
N ASP A 34 8.91 7.31 13.28
CA ASP A 34 8.57 8.73 13.11
C ASP A 34 7.72 9.22 14.29
N LYS A 35 8.39 9.79 15.29
CA LYS A 35 7.73 10.35 16.49
C LYS A 35 6.80 11.53 16.19
N GLU A 36 6.90 12.13 15.01
CA GLU A 36 6.02 13.21 14.55
C GLU A 36 4.84 12.69 13.74
N ARG A 37 4.92 11.48 13.21
CA ARG A 37 3.79 10.84 12.54
C ARG A 37 2.84 10.25 13.58
N SER A 38 1.74 10.90 13.66
CA SER A 38 0.53 10.50 14.36
C SER A 38 0.15 9.04 14.03
N LYS A 39 -0.59 8.43 14.94
CA LYS A 39 -1.22 7.12 14.82
C LYS A 39 -1.81 6.86 13.44
N TYR A 40 -1.64 5.66 12.92
CA TYR A 40 -2.27 5.17 11.70
C TYR A 40 -3.19 3.99 11.99
N LEU A 41 -4.14 3.74 11.12
CA LEU A 41 -5.07 2.61 11.25
C LEU A 41 -4.53 1.38 10.56
N CYS A 42 -4.69 0.24 11.22
CA CYS A 42 -4.40 -1.09 10.68
C CYS A 42 -5.65 -1.97 10.82
N ALA A 43 -6.11 -2.55 9.73
CA ALA A 43 -7.22 -3.49 9.70
C ALA A 43 -6.71 -4.93 9.63
N TYR A 44 -7.13 -5.75 10.58
CA TYR A 44 -6.89 -7.18 10.60
C TYR A 44 -8.13 -7.91 10.12
N ILE A 45 -7.97 -8.79 9.14
CA ILE A 45 -9.07 -9.41 8.43
C ILE A 45 -8.90 -10.92 8.41
N VAL A 46 -9.98 -11.63 8.73
CA VAL A 46 -10.12 -13.06 8.50
C VAL A 46 -11.03 -13.25 7.29
N SER A 47 -10.53 -13.91 6.28
CA SER A 47 -11.27 -14.17 5.04
C SER A 47 -11.00 -15.57 4.51
N ASN A 48 -11.92 -16.10 3.70
CA ASN A 48 -11.74 -17.41 3.05
C ASN A 48 -10.64 -17.37 1.99
N ASN A 49 -10.59 -16.27 1.26
CA ASN A 49 -9.62 -16.01 0.20
C ASN A 49 -8.83 -14.76 0.56
N LYS A 50 -7.59 -14.67 0.08
CA LYS A 50 -6.83 -13.42 0.20
C LYS A 50 -7.53 -12.33 -0.59
N ILE A 51 -7.89 -11.25 0.07
CA ILE A 51 -8.49 -10.07 -0.53
C ILE A 51 -7.40 -9.02 -0.65
N GLY A 52 -7.25 -8.42 -1.83
CA GLY A 52 -6.23 -7.42 -2.10
C GLY A 52 -6.46 -6.12 -1.31
N ARG A 53 -5.37 -5.50 -0.86
CA ARG A 53 -5.41 -4.21 -0.13
C ARG A 53 -6.14 -3.13 -0.92
N ASN A 54 -5.81 -2.98 -2.20
CA ASN A 54 -6.41 -1.96 -3.06
C ASN A 54 -7.91 -2.19 -3.26
N GLU A 55 -8.32 -3.44 -3.28
CA GLU A 55 -9.72 -3.83 -3.40
C GLU A 55 -10.53 -3.37 -2.18
N LEU A 56 -10.04 -3.66 -0.98
CA LEU A 56 -10.66 -3.23 0.27
C LEU A 56 -10.61 -1.71 0.45
N LYS A 57 -9.49 -1.09 0.11
CA LYS A 57 -9.33 0.37 0.14
C LYS A 57 -10.37 1.05 -0.75
N ASN A 58 -10.49 0.62 -2.00
CA ASN A 58 -11.45 1.18 -2.95
C ASN A 58 -12.89 0.94 -2.54
N TYR A 59 -13.17 -0.20 -1.93
CA TYR A 59 -14.49 -0.49 -1.36
C TYR A 59 -14.85 0.48 -0.24
N LEU A 60 -13.96 0.69 0.72
CA LEU A 60 -14.19 1.61 1.83
C LEU A 60 -14.31 3.07 1.37
N LEU A 61 -13.56 3.49 0.37
CA LEU A 61 -13.58 4.86 -0.17
C LEU A 61 -14.93 5.24 -0.80
N LYS A 62 -15.80 4.27 -1.09
CA LYS A 62 -17.14 4.56 -1.62
C LYS A 62 -18.03 5.25 -0.57
N ASP A 63 -17.86 4.90 0.70
CA ASP A 63 -18.74 5.32 1.79
C ASP A 63 -18.03 6.07 2.93
N LEU A 64 -16.72 5.93 3.05
CA LEU A 64 -15.92 6.51 4.12
C LEU A 64 -14.94 7.56 3.59
N PRO A 65 -14.70 8.64 4.37
CA PRO A 65 -13.70 9.64 4.02
C PRO A 65 -12.29 9.04 4.09
N GLU A 66 -11.36 9.62 3.34
CA GLU A 66 -9.99 9.12 3.20
C GLU A 66 -9.25 8.97 4.55
N TYR A 67 -9.49 9.88 5.52
CA TYR A 67 -8.86 9.81 6.84
C TYR A 67 -9.32 8.61 7.70
N MET A 68 -10.42 7.96 7.36
CA MET A 68 -10.92 6.73 8.00
C MET A 68 -10.43 5.45 7.32
N ILE A 69 -9.70 5.55 6.22
CA ILE A 69 -9.20 4.37 5.52
C ILE A 69 -7.94 3.84 6.20
N PRO A 70 -7.91 2.55 6.58
CA PRO A 70 -6.71 1.94 7.14
C PRO A 70 -5.51 2.05 6.19
N LEU A 71 -4.35 2.35 6.76
CA LEU A 71 -3.10 2.36 6.01
C LEU A 71 -2.69 0.94 5.62
N ASN A 72 -2.91 0.00 6.53
CA ASN A 72 -2.56 -1.41 6.34
C ASN A 72 -3.78 -2.31 6.50
N PHE A 73 -3.83 -3.34 5.65
CA PHE A 73 -4.79 -4.44 5.72
C PHE A 73 -3.99 -5.75 5.86
N VAL A 74 -4.19 -6.45 6.96
CA VAL A 74 -3.44 -7.67 7.29
C VAL A 74 -4.41 -8.83 7.33
N ASN A 75 -4.22 -9.81 6.43
CA ASN A 75 -4.96 -11.06 6.49
C ASN A 75 -4.36 -11.96 7.56
N ILE A 76 -5.17 -12.40 8.51
CA ILE A 76 -4.79 -13.33 9.57
C ILE A 76 -5.74 -14.54 9.61
N GLU A 77 -5.26 -15.63 10.14
CA GLU A 77 -6.07 -16.86 10.23
C GLU A 77 -7.16 -16.76 11.29
N LYS A 78 -6.86 -16.04 12.37
CA LYS A 78 -7.76 -15.92 13.53
C LYS A 78 -7.53 -14.64 14.28
N ILE A 79 -8.61 -13.98 14.70
CA ILE A 79 -8.55 -12.84 15.61
C ILE A 79 -8.15 -13.33 17.01
N PRO A 80 -7.09 -12.76 17.63
CA PRO A 80 -6.73 -13.11 19.00
C PRO A 80 -7.81 -12.67 19.99
N LEU A 81 -8.12 -13.55 20.94
CA LEU A 81 -9.09 -13.30 21.98
C LEU A 81 -8.41 -13.29 23.35
N THR A 82 -8.95 -12.47 24.27
CA THR A 82 -8.58 -12.50 25.69
C THR A 82 -9.12 -13.79 26.35
N SER A 83 -8.68 -14.06 27.60
CA SER A 83 -9.21 -15.17 28.40
C SER A 83 -10.73 -15.13 28.58
N ASN A 84 -11.34 -13.94 28.51
CA ASN A 84 -12.78 -13.74 28.61
C ASN A 84 -13.53 -13.83 27.26
N GLY A 85 -12.84 -14.18 26.17
CA GLY A 85 -13.43 -14.33 24.85
C GLY A 85 -13.66 -13.02 24.09
N LYS A 86 -13.10 -11.90 24.56
CA LYS A 86 -13.14 -10.60 23.85
C LYS A 86 -11.94 -10.45 22.93
N VAL A 87 -12.06 -9.63 21.88
CA VAL A 87 -10.94 -9.31 20.99
C VAL A 87 -9.77 -8.71 21.78
N ASP A 88 -8.60 -9.32 21.65
CA ASP A 88 -7.37 -8.80 22.25
C ASP A 88 -6.71 -7.75 21.35
N ARG A 89 -7.19 -6.51 21.46
CA ARG A 89 -6.69 -5.38 20.69
C ARG A 89 -5.25 -5.01 21.02
N LYS A 90 -4.77 -5.31 22.26
CA LYS A 90 -3.39 -5.04 22.67
C LYS A 90 -2.40 -5.90 21.89
N ILE A 91 -2.70 -7.18 21.72
CA ILE A 91 -1.87 -8.05 20.89
C ILE A 91 -1.81 -7.52 19.46
N LEU A 92 -2.93 -7.12 18.88
CA LEU A 92 -3.00 -6.58 17.53
C LEU A 92 -2.24 -5.24 17.41
N GLN A 93 -2.33 -4.36 18.40
CA GLN A 93 -1.60 -3.08 18.39
C GLN A 93 -0.08 -3.27 18.49
N ASN A 94 0.38 -4.22 19.30
CA ASN A 94 1.79 -4.49 19.53
C ASN A 94 2.40 -5.48 18.53
N ARG A 95 1.56 -6.13 17.73
CA ARG A 95 2.02 -7.05 16.71
C ARG A 95 2.88 -6.28 15.70
N GLU A 96 4.14 -6.65 15.62
CA GLU A 96 5.03 -6.25 14.55
C GLU A 96 4.68 -7.10 13.33
N ASP A 97 3.56 -6.81 12.72
CA ASP A 97 3.38 -7.24 11.36
C ASP A 97 4.39 -6.43 10.58
N LEU A 98 5.51 -7.07 10.25
CA LEU A 98 6.20 -6.71 9.03
C LEU A 98 5.07 -6.45 8.05
N ILE A 99 5.10 -5.29 7.41
CA ILE A 99 4.13 -4.98 6.36
C ILE A 99 4.23 -6.14 5.39
N ASN A 100 3.53 -7.21 5.73
CA ASN A 100 3.28 -8.30 4.83
C ASN A 100 2.30 -7.72 3.84
N ILE A 101 2.86 -6.93 2.92
CA ILE A 101 2.27 -6.74 1.63
C ILE A 101 2.28 -8.13 1.00
N TYR A 102 1.41 -9.00 1.51
CA TYR A 102 1.03 -10.23 0.82
C TYR A 102 -0.01 -9.92 -0.27
N GLU A 103 0.20 -8.85 -0.98
CA GLU A 103 0.01 -8.92 -2.40
C GLU A 103 1.18 -9.77 -2.87
N GLU A 104 0.89 -10.94 -3.42
CA GLU A 104 1.92 -11.71 -4.10
C GLU A 104 2.65 -10.72 -4.99
N CYS A 105 3.96 -10.56 -4.75
CA CYS A 105 4.76 -9.67 -5.57
C CYS A 105 4.69 -10.20 -6.99
N GLU A 106 3.87 -9.57 -7.82
CA GLU A 106 3.77 -9.93 -9.22
C GLU A 106 5.11 -9.63 -9.89
N LYS A 107 5.71 -10.67 -10.48
CA LYS A 107 7.05 -10.57 -11.06
C LYS A 107 7.05 -9.69 -12.31
N PRO A 108 8.18 -9.05 -12.61
CA PRO A 108 8.33 -8.29 -13.85
C PRO A 108 8.15 -9.20 -15.07
N ARG A 109 7.47 -8.69 -16.08
CA ARG A 109 7.15 -9.41 -17.33
C ARG A 109 8.20 -9.19 -18.42
N ASN A 110 9.02 -8.14 -18.28
CA ASN A 110 10.02 -7.75 -19.27
C ASN A 110 11.15 -6.95 -18.62
N SER A 111 12.21 -6.67 -19.37
CA SER A 111 13.41 -5.94 -18.92
C SER A 111 13.10 -4.52 -18.42
N MET A 112 12.15 -3.84 -19.02
CA MET A 112 11.72 -2.50 -18.61
C MET A 112 11.14 -2.53 -17.19
N GLU A 113 10.24 -3.47 -16.91
CA GLU A 113 9.64 -3.65 -15.59
C GLU A 113 10.66 -4.07 -14.55
N GLU A 114 11.68 -4.86 -14.91
CA GLU A 114 12.81 -5.20 -14.04
C GLU A 114 13.58 -3.95 -13.61
N VAL A 115 13.93 -3.07 -14.55
CA VAL A 115 14.58 -1.79 -14.27
C VAL A 115 13.69 -0.91 -13.40
N MET A 116 12.39 -0.84 -13.68
CA MET A 116 11.45 -0.06 -12.88
C MET A 116 11.36 -0.57 -11.43
N ILE A 117 11.32 -1.89 -11.22
CA ILE A 117 11.35 -2.49 -9.88
C ILE A 117 12.61 -2.07 -9.12
N GLU A 118 13.77 -2.17 -9.73
CA GLU A 118 15.05 -1.77 -9.13
C GLU A 118 15.04 -0.29 -8.71
N VAL A 119 14.61 0.59 -9.60
CA VAL A 119 14.55 2.03 -9.34
C VAL A 119 13.50 2.37 -8.26
N PHE A 120 12.34 1.72 -8.29
CA PHE A 120 11.30 1.90 -7.26
C PHE A 120 11.80 1.44 -5.88
N LYS A 121 12.45 0.28 -5.79
CA LYS A 121 13.05 -0.22 -4.55
C LYS A 121 14.06 0.77 -3.97
N GLU A 122 14.92 1.30 -4.80
CA GLU A 122 15.95 2.26 -4.40
C GLU A 122 15.34 3.56 -3.88
N VAL A 123 14.35 4.12 -4.58
CA VAL A 123 13.71 5.38 -4.21
C VAL A 123 12.82 5.24 -2.99
N LEU A 124 12.09 4.13 -2.87
CA LEU A 124 11.15 3.88 -1.77
C LEU A 124 11.81 3.27 -0.53
N GLY A 125 13.01 2.71 -0.67
CA GLY A 125 13.72 2.03 0.43
C GLY A 125 13.04 0.71 0.85
N VAL A 126 12.39 0.00 -0.08
CA VAL A 126 11.71 -1.27 0.17
C VAL A 126 12.44 -2.43 -0.49
N GLU A 127 12.46 -3.59 0.16
CA GLU A 127 13.14 -4.79 -0.39
C GLU A 127 12.23 -5.64 -1.27
N ASN A 128 10.96 -5.78 -0.87
CA ASN A 128 9.98 -6.59 -1.58
C ASN A 128 9.01 -5.72 -2.34
N LEU A 129 9.06 -5.79 -3.65
CA LEU A 129 8.23 -5.02 -4.57
C LEU A 129 7.83 -5.86 -5.78
N GLY A 130 6.54 -5.86 -6.10
CA GLY A 130 6.00 -6.39 -7.34
C GLY A 130 5.48 -5.29 -8.25
N ILE A 131 5.22 -5.60 -9.50
CA ILE A 131 4.69 -4.64 -10.49
C ILE A 131 3.26 -4.18 -10.19
N ASN A 132 2.55 -4.90 -9.33
CA ASN A 132 1.19 -4.61 -8.87
C ASN A 132 1.13 -3.62 -7.69
N HIS A 133 2.26 -3.30 -7.06
CA HIS A 133 2.28 -2.40 -5.92
C HIS A 133 2.20 -0.93 -6.33
N SER A 134 1.47 -0.13 -5.53
CA SER A 134 1.33 1.30 -5.74
C SER A 134 2.51 2.07 -5.13
N PHE A 135 3.08 2.99 -5.91
CA PHE A 135 4.17 3.87 -5.50
C PHE A 135 3.83 4.67 -4.22
N PHE A 136 2.64 5.27 -4.19
CA PHE A 136 2.23 6.10 -3.05
C PHE A 136 1.86 5.29 -1.82
N ASP A 137 1.32 4.09 -2.00
CA ASP A 137 1.01 3.18 -0.91
C ASP A 137 2.26 2.66 -0.19
N LEU A 138 3.39 2.59 -0.89
CA LEU A 138 4.69 2.20 -0.34
C LEU A 138 5.52 3.37 0.23
N GLY A 139 4.91 4.52 0.41
CA GLY A 139 5.54 5.69 1.00
C GLY A 139 6.14 6.66 -0.02
N GLY A 140 5.75 6.55 -1.30
CA GLY A 140 6.08 7.54 -2.32
C GLY A 140 5.42 8.88 -2.05
N ASP A 141 6.12 9.95 -2.32
CA ASP A 141 5.67 11.32 -2.26
C ASP A 141 6.16 12.12 -3.47
N SER A 142 5.84 13.40 -3.52
CA SER A 142 6.22 14.26 -4.65
C SER A 142 7.74 14.40 -4.81
N ILE A 143 8.50 14.39 -3.72
CA ILE A 143 9.97 14.48 -3.75
C ILE A 143 10.56 13.18 -4.30
N LYS A 144 10.10 12.06 -3.78
CA LYS A 144 10.51 10.72 -4.26
C LYS A 144 10.09 10.50 -5.71
N ALA A 145 8.94 11.03 -6.13
CA ALA A 145 8.47 10.97 -7.52
C ALA A 145 9.44 11.67 -8.49
N ILE A 146 9.94 12.84 -8.13
CA ILE A 146 10.95 13.56 -8.93
C ILE A 146 12.25 12.75 -9.02
N GLY A 147 12.70 12.18 -7.90
CA GLY A 147 13.87 11.31 -7.85
C GLY A 147 13.71 10.05 -8.70
N LEU A 148 12.52 9.44 -8.67
CA LEU A 148 12.18 8.27 -9.50
C LEU A 148 12.30 8.59 -10.99
N ILE A 149 11.68 9.68 -11.43
CA ILE A 149 11.70 10.10 -12.84
C ILE A 149 13.11 10.38 -13.30
N SER A 150 13.91 11.08 -12.48
CA SER A 150 15.32 11.36 -12.79
C SER A 150 16.14 10.07 -12.96
N LYS A 151 15.94 9.09 -12.11
CA LYS A 151 16.64 7.80 -12.20
C LYS A 151 16.20 6.97 -13.40
N LEU A 152 14.90 6.93 -13.71
CA LEU A 152 14.39 6.26 -14.90
C LEU A 152 14.95 6.87 -16.18
N LYS A 153 15.09 8.18 -16.22
CA LYS A 153 15.71 8.90 -17.35
C LYS A 153 17.16 8.46 -17.58
N LYS A 154 17.95 8.23 -16.51
CA LYS A 154 19.31 7.70 -16.62
C LYS A 154 19.36 6.29 -17.24
N HIS A 155 18.29 5.53 -17.11
CA HIS A 155 18.14 4.21 -17.75
C HIS A 155 17.51 4.29 -19.16
N GLY A 156 17.31 5.48 -19.70
CA GLY A 156 16.76 5.71 -21.03
C GLY A 156 15.23 5.63 -21.11
N TYR A 157 14.54 5.71 -19.98
CA TYR A 157 13.09 5.71 -19.92
C TYR A 157 12.52 7.07 -19.55
N LYS A 158 11.56 7.53 -20.32
CA LYS A 158 10.85 8.79 -20.08
C LYS A 158 9.48 8.51 -19.46
N LEU A 159 9.30 9.02 -18.24
CA LEU A 159 8.02 9.02 -17.52
C LEU A 159 7.67 10.45 -17.15
N GLU A 160 6.43 10.86 -17.40
CA GLU A 160 5.95 12.16 -16.95
C GLU A 160 5.34 12.04 -15.54
N ILE A 161 5.53 13.07 -14.73
CA ILE A 161 5.05 13.07 -13.35
C ILE A 161 3.54 12.87 -13.25
N LYS A 162 2.77 13.43 -14.21
CA LYS A 162 1.32 13.26 -14.28
C LYS A 162 0.90 11.80 -14.47
N ASP A 163 1.70 11.01 -15.20
CA ASP A 163 1.43 9.60 -15.44
C ASP A 163 1.68 8.76 -14.20
N LEU A 164 2.70 9.10 -13.39
CA LEU A 164 2.93 8.45 -12.09
C LEU A 164 1.79 8.70 -11.11
N PHE A 165 1.22 9.90 -11.09
CA PHE A 165 0.08 10.23 -10.23
C PHE A 165 -1.22 9.56 -10.70
N LYS A 166 -1.37 9.35 -11.99
CA LYS A 166 -2.55 8.71 -12.58
C LYS A 166 -2.48 7.18 -12.57
N TYR A 167 -1.30 6.65 -12.86
CA TYR A 167 -1.01 5.22 -12.97
C TYR A 167 0.11 4.86 -11.98
N ASN A 168 -0.23 4.59 -10.75
CA ASN A 168 0.72 4.52 -9.64
C ASN A 168 1.37 3.14 -9.43
N THR A 169 1.06 2.14 -10.24
CA THR A 169 1.71 0.83 -10.25
C THR A 169 2.65 0.68 -11.44
N ILE A 170 3.70 -0.12 -11.29
CA ILE A 170 4.62 -0.41 -12.40
C ILE A 170 3.86 -1.06 -13.57
N LYS A 171 2.92 -1.95 -13.26
CA LYS A 171 2.10 -2.64 -14.27
C LYS A 171 1.34 -1.67 -15.17
N ASP A 172 0.76 -0.62 -14.61
CA ASP A 172 0.02 0.39 -15.37
C ASP A 172 0.94 1.40 -16.04
N ILE A 173 2.03 1.79 -15.39
CA ILE A 173 3.02 2.74 -15.90
C ILE A 173 3.78 2.15 -17.09
N SER A 174 4.11 0.87 -17.07
CA SER A 174 4.91 0.22 -18.12
C SER A 174 4.28 0.34 -19.51
N ASN A 175 2.97 0.47 -19.57
CA ASN A 175 2.24 0.70 -20.83
C ASN A 175 2.30 2.15 -21.30
N ARG A 176 2.80 3.08 -20.49
CA ARG A 176 2.83 4.53 -20.75
C ARG A 176 4.24 5.06 -20.90
N ILE A 177 5.24 4.32 -20.42
CA ILE A 177 6.64 4.74 -20.50
C ILE A 177 7.15 4.61 -21.94
N THR A 178 7.92 5.58 -22.38
CA THR A 178 8.57 5.57 -23.67
C THR A 178 10.07 5.50 -23.50
N LEU A 179 10.74 4.86 -24.45
CA LEU A 179 12.19 4.95 -24.58
C LEU A 179 12.54 6.39 -24.96
N GLU A 180 13.51 6.96 -24.27
CA GLU A 180 14.08 8.24 -24.72
C GLU A 180 14.81 7.94 -26.03
N GLU A 181 14.29 8.46 -27.15
CA GLU A 181 15.01 8.39 -28.41
C GLU A 181 16.32 9.15 -28.23
N ASN A 182 17.43 8.42 -28.25
CA ASN A 182 18.73 9.05 -28.41
C ASN A 182 18.68 9.80 -29.73
N SER A 183 18.48 11.10 -29.67
CA SER A 183 18.76 11.98 -30.78
C SER A 183 20.26 11.85 -31.08
N ILE A 184 20.60 10.87 -31.91
CA ILE A 184 21.90 10.86 -32.54
C ILE A 184 21.89 12.07 -33.46
N ILE A 185 22.37 13.17 -32.93
CA ILE A 185 22.73 14.33 -33.76
C ILE A 185 24.03 13.91 -34.43
N ASN A 186 23.93 13.58 -35.73
CA ASN A 186 25.10 13.55 -36.62
C ASN A 186 25.56 14.97 -36.89
#